data_5f194ce2f8fef37dac22ac4f93cb0b5c
#
_entry.id   5f194ce2f8fef37dac22ac4f93cb0b5c
#
_cell.length_a   1.000
_cell.length_b   1.000
_cell.length_c   1.000
_cell.angle_alpha   90.00
_cell.angle_beta   90.00
_cell.angle_gamma   90.00
#
_symmetry.space_group_name_H-M   'P 1'
#
loop_
_entity.id
_entity.type
_entity.pdbx_description
1 polymer ?
#
loop_
_entity_poly.entity_id
_entity_poly.type
_entity_poly.pdbx_seq_one_letter_code
_entity_poly.pdbx_strand_id
1 'polypeptide(L)'
;MHDTSQRPSDDDKGNNKQGGIYLIAAHPHWRESRVNRRMFAAASGLPGVTTLDLYGRYPDYHIDVHAEQARVEAARLVVLLHPIQWYATPPLQKLWFDEVLTWGWAYGTDGNALRGKDLWLAVTTGGPQDSYQPGSYNRYVFDAFLPPYEQT
;
A
#
# COMPACT_ATOMS: atom_id res chain seq x y z
N MET A 1 -30.51 -10.42 50.23
CA MET A 1 -30.58 -9.10 49.59
C MET A 1 -29.20 -8.47 49.66
N HIS A 2 -28.39 -8.63 48.65
CA HIS A 2 -27.30 -7.73 48.28
C HIS A 2 -27.00 -7.98 46.81
N ASP A 3 -27.50 -7.07 46.03
CA ASP A 3 -27.17 -6.92 44.63
C ASP A 3 -25.78 -6.28 44.54
N THR A 4 -24.85 -6.92 43.84
CA THR A 4 -23.56 -6.35 43.52
C THR A 4 -23.37 -6.50 42.01
N SER A 5 -23.94 -5.56 41.26
CA SER A 5 -23.65 -5.36 39.87
C SER A 5 -22.21 -4.88 39.73
N GLN A 6 -21.31 -5.78 39.34
CA GLN A 6 -19.97 -5.40 38.87
C GLN A 6 -20.08 -4.87 37.44
N ARG A 7 -19.76 -3.58 37.27
CA ARG A 7 -19.49 -2.96 35.98
C ARG A 7 -18.21 -3.56 35.38
N PRO A 8 -18.16 -3.81 34.08
CA PRO A 8 -16.90 -4.13 33.44
C PRO A 8 -15.97 -2.91 33.48
N SER A 9 -14.73 -3.15 33.85
CA SER A 9 -13.65 -2.16 33.87
C SER A 9 -13.33 -1.66 32.48
N ASP A 10 -13.43 -0.34 32.27
CA ASP A 10 -12.92 0.42 31.13
C ASP A 10 -11.38 0.43 31.17
N ASP A 11 -10.74 -0.62 30.68
CA ASP A 11 -9.29 -0.66 30.47
C ASP A 11 -8.94 -1.04 29.01
N ASP A 12 -9.71 -0.59 28.03
CA ASP A 12 -9.26 -0.55 26.65
C ASP A 12 -8.83 0.89 26.28
N LYS A 13 -7.82 1.38 27.00
CA LYS A 13 -7.04 2.51 26.52
C LYS A 13 -6.14 2.00 25.42
N GLY A 14 -6.72 1.89 24.21
CA GLY A 14 -6.00 1.59 23.00
C GLY A 14 -4.73 2.43 22.93
N ASN A 15 -3.61 1.75 22.97
CA ASN A 15 -2.29 2.29 22.69
C ASN A 15 -2.29 2.79 21.23
N ASN A 16 -2.74 4.01 21.02
CA ASN A 16 -2.71 4.70 19.75
C ASN A 16 -1.24 5.01 19.44
N LYS A 17 -0.48 3.99 19.02
CA LYS A 17 0.80 4.18 18.37
C LYS A 17 0.50 4.95 17.10
N GLN A 18 0.75 6.23 17.12
CA GLN A 18 0.70 7.15 15.99
C GLN A 18 1.80 6.74 15.01
N GLY A 19 1.57 5.62 14.28
CA GLY A 19 2.46 5.16 13.23
C GLY A 19 2.33 6.07 12.02
N GLY A 20 3.45 6.32 11.33
CA GLY A 20 3.47 7.13 10.13
C GLY A 20 2.72 6.50 8.94
N ILE A 21 2.64 7.26 7.87
CA ILE A 21 2.16 6.80 6.58
C ILE A 21 3.38 6.62 5.67
N TYR A 22 3.48 5.46 5.01
CA TYR A 22 4.49 5.24 3.99
C TYR A 22 3.83 5.14 2.61
N LEU A 23 4.09 6.13 1.76
CA LEU A 23 3.57 6.20 0.39
C LEU A 23 4.66 5.80 -0.60
N ILE A 24 4.42 4.70 -1.31
CA ILE A 24 5.28 4.19 -2.37
C ILE A 24 4.64 4.54 -3.71
N ALA A 25 5.29 5.40 -4.48
CA ALA A 25 4.87 5.72 -5.83
C ALA A 25 5.67 4.89 -6.84
N ALA A 26 4.99 4.15 -7.71
CA ALA A 26 5.62 3.31 -8.72
C ALA A 26 5.06 3.62 -10.11
N HIS A 27 5.68 4.54 -10.83
CA HIS A 27 5.28 4.90 -12.18
C HIS A 27 6.48 4.82 -13.14
N PRO A 28 6.51 3.87 -14.11
CA PRO A 28 7.66 3.67 -15.00
C PRO A 28 8.04 4.91 -15.82
N HIS A 29 7.04 5.70 -16.20
CA HIS A 29 7.21 6.94 -16.97
C HIS A 29 6.88 8.16 -16.10
N TRP A 30 7.63 8.35 -15.00
CA TRP A 30 7.34 9.37 -13.99
C TRP A 30 7.20 10.78 -14.57
N ARG A 31 8.04 11.14 -15.53
CA ARG A 31 8.01 12.48 -16.15
C ARG A 31 6.72 12.76 -16.93
N GLU A 32 6.11 11.73 -17.49
CA GLU A 32 4.85 11.80 -18.25
C GLU A 32 3.61 11.69 -17.36
N SER A 33 3.78 11.22 -16.15
CA SER A 33 2.68 11.09 -15.19
C SER A 33 2.15 12.46 -14.76
N ARG A 34 0.87 12.69 -14.99
CA ARG A 34 0.19 13.95 -14.60
C ARG A 34 -0.52 13.81 -13.26
N VAL A 35 -1.28 12.75 -13.08
CA VAL A 35 -2.12 12.51 -11.90
C VAL A 35 -1.26 12.01 -10.74
N ASN A 36 -0.50 10.93 -10.91
CA ASN A 36 0.30 10.34 -9.83
C ASN A 36 1.33 11.34 -9.28
N ARG A 37 1.97 12.15 -10.14
CA ARG A 37 2.89 13.20 -9.68
C ARG A 37 2.22 14.26 -8.82
N ARG A 38 0.98 14.66 -9.14
CA ARG A 38 0.24 15.63 -8.33
C ARG A 38 -0.15 15.04 -6.98
N MET A 39 -0.62 13.79 -6.96
CA MET A 39 -0.96 13.08 -5.73
C MET A 39 0.27 12.90 -4.84
N PHE A 40 1.38 12.48 -5.42
CA PHE A 40 2.66 12.33 -4.73
C PHE A 40 3.14 13.65 -4.13
N ALA A 41 3.14 14.73 -4.92
CA ALA A 41 3.57 16.05 -4.46
C ALA A 41 2.68 16.57 -3.32
N ALA A 42 1.36 16.37 -3.41
CA ALA A 42 0.44 16.75 -2.34
C ALA A 42 0.70 15.96 -1.05
N ALA A 43 0.96 14.66 -1.15
CA ALA A 43 1.24 13.81 0.00
C ALA A 43 2.60 14.11 0.64
N SER A 44 3.63 14.44 -0.17
CA SER A 44 5.00 14.71 0.32
C SER A 44 5.09 15.92 1.27
N GLY A 45 4.11 16.82 1.23
CA GLY A 45 4.05 17.99 2.12
C GLY A 45 3.32 17.76 3.44
N LEU A 46 2.75 16.55 3.64
CA LEU A 46 1.92 16.28 4.82
C LEU A 46 2.76 15.78 6.00
N PRO A 47 2.47 16.27 7.23
CA PRO A 47 3.11 15.75 8.43
C PRO A 47 2.85 14.24 8.62
N GLY A 48 3.86 13.49 9.02
CA GLY A 48 3.77 12.05 9.28
C GLY A 48 3.71 11.17 8.03
N VAL A 49 3.90 11.75 6.84
CA VAL A 49 3.97 11.01 5.58
C VAL A 49 5.41 10.91 5.10
N THR A 50 5.89 9.68 4.94
CA THR A 50 7.15 9.39 4.24
C THR A 50 6.82 8.95 2.83
N THR A 51 7.43 9.56 1.82
CA THR A 51 7.17 9.26 0.42
C THR A 51 8.40 8.68 -0.27
N LEU A 52 8.18 7.75 -1.20
CA LEU A 52 9.22 7.16 -2.03
C LEU A 52 8.75 7.10 -3.49
N ASP A 53 9.55 7.65 -4.40
CA ASP A 53 9.48 7.34 -5.83
C ASP A 53 10.33 6.09 -6.07
N LEU A 54 9.65 4.95 -6.30
CA LEU A 54 10.30 3.64 -6.37
C LEU A 54 11.25 3.55 -7.57
N TYR A 55 10.85 4.05 -8.75
CA TYR A 55 11.70 4.06 -9.95
C TYR A 55 12.84 5.06 -9.86
N GLY A 56 12.64 6.18 -9.18
CA GLY A 56 13.69 7.15 -8.91
C GLY A 56 14.73 6.63 -7.92
N ARG A 57 14.30 5.84 -6.93
CA ARG A 57 15.17 5.28 -5.90
C ARG A 57 15.95 4.06 -6.37
N TYR A 58 15.32 3.21 -7.19
CA TYR A 58 15.88 1.92 -7.65
C TYR A 58 15.84 1.82 -9.19
N PRO A 59 16.56 2.70 -9.89
CA PRO A 59 16.53 2.75 -11.36
C PRO A 59 17.15 1.50 -12.01
N ASP A 60 17.99 0.78 -11.27
CA ASP A 60 18.64 -0.48 -11.65
C ASP A 60 17.89 -1.71 -11.15
N TYR A 61 16.71 -1.54 -10.54
CA TYR A 61 15.90 -2.60 -9.96
C TYR A 61 16.55 -3.32 -8.76
N HIS A 62 17.63 -2.79 -8.21
CA HIS A 62 18.28 -3.36 -7.03
C HIS A 62 17.70 -2.74 -5.75
N ILE A 63 16.71 -3.43 -5.15
CA ILE A 63 15.98 -2.93 -3.98
C ILE A 63 16.78 -3.17 -2.70
N ASP A 64 16.94 -2.12 -1.89
CA ASP A 64 17.45 -2.24 -0.52
C ASP A 64 16.34 -2.77 0.39
N VAL A 65 16.25 -4.08 0.50
CA VAL A 65 15.20 -4.79 1.23
C VAL A 65 15.12 -4.34 2.69
N HIS A 66 16.26 -4.21 3.37
CA HIS A 66 16.26 -3.82 4.78
C HIS A 66 15.78 -2.39 4.99
N ALA A 67 16.15 -1.47 4.11
CA ALA A 67 15.65 -0.10 4.18
C ALA A 67 14.15 -0.03 3.92
N GLU A 68 13.63 -0.83 2.99
CA GLU A 68 12.19 -0.89 2.70
C GLU A 68 11.40 -1.52 3.86
N GLN A 69 11.89 -2.63 4.42
CA GLN A 69 11.30 -3.27 5.59
C GLN A 69 11.23 -2.31 6.78
N ALA A 70 12.30 -1.58 7.07
CA ALA A 70 12.31 -0.59 8.15
C ALA A 70 11.27 0.53 7.94
N ARG A 71 11.05 0.99 6.69
CA ARG A 71 10.02 1.98 6.39
C ARG A 71 8.61 1.43 6.59
N VAL A 72 8.38 0.20 6.15
CA VAL A 72 7.11 -0.50 6.36
C VAL A 72 6.86 -0.70 7.85
N GLU A 73 7.85 -1.13 8.62
CA GLU A 73 7.72 -1.32 10.08
C GLU A 73 7.32 -0.02 10.79
N ALA A 74 7.91 1.11 10.41
CA ALA A 74 7.61 2.41 10.99
C ALA A 74 6.22 2.93 10.62
N ALA A 75 5.61 2.43 9.56
CA ALA A 75 4.32 2.87 9.07
C ALA A 75 3.16 2.08 9.71
N ARG A 76 2.06 2.77 9.99
CA ARG A 76 0.77 2.15 10.27
C ARG A 76 -0.02 1.93 8.98
N LEU A 77 0.06 2.87 8.06
CA LEU A 77 -0.59 2.82 6.76
C LEU A 77 0.46 2.79 5.66
N VAL A 78 0.37 1.81 4.77
CA VAL A 78 1.12 1.77 3.52
C VAL A 78 0.21 2.17 2.37
N VAL A 79 0.64 3.13 1.57
CA VAL A 79 -0.10 3.59 0.39
C VAL A 79 0.67 3.21 -0.86
N LEU A 80 0.04 2.48 -1.77
CA LEU A 80 0.58 2.15 -3.08
C LEU A 80 -0.02 3.10 -4.12
N LEU A 81 0.80 3.97 -4.68
CA LEU A 81 0.40 4.95 -5.69
C LEU A 81 1.00 4.57 -7.05
N HIS A 82 0.18 4.06 -7.97
CA HIS A 82 0.68 3.62 -9.27
C HIS A 82 -0.41 3.55 -10.35
N PRO A 83 -0.05 3.54 -11.64
CA PRO A 83 -0.99 3.20 -12.69
C PRO A 83 -1.24 1.68 -12.70
N ILE A 84 -2.44 1.29 -13.08
CA ILE A 84 -2.69 -0.09 -13.52
C ILE A 84 -2.21 -0.19 -14.97
N GLN A 85 -1.23 -1.06 -15.21
CA GLN A 85 -0.67 -1.34 -16.53
C GLN A 85 -0.92 -2.80 -16.91
N TRP A 86 -1.58 -3.01 -18.04
CA TRP A 86 -1.98 -4.36 -18.46
C TRP A 86 -2.67 -5.13 -17.33
N TYR A 87 -3.60 -4.44 -16.64
CA TYR A 87 -4.45 -5.00 -15.57
C TYR A 87 -3.69 -5.44 -14.31
N ALA A 88 -2.46 -4.98 -14.12
CA ALA A 88 -1.59 -5.35 -13.01
C ALA A 88 -0.77 -4.16 -12.47
N THR A 89 0.05 -4.43 -11.47
CA THR A 89 1.02 -3.45 -10.94
C THR A 89 2.14 -3.22 -11.94
N PRO A 90 2.83 -2.06 -11.87
CA PRO A 90 4.09 -1.86 -12.58
C PRO A 90 5.15 -2.89 -12.15
N PRO A 91 6.08 -3.29 -13.06
CA PRO A 91 7.07 -4.35 -12.79
C PRO A 91 7.89 -4.16 -11.52
N LEU A 92 8.40 -2.95 -11.28
CA LEU A 92 9.21 -2.68 -10.09
C LEU A 92 8.38 -2.74 -8.79
N GLN A 93 7.08 -2.41 -8.83
CA GLN A 93 6.19 -2.60 -7.67
C GLN A 93 5.98 -4.10 -7.39
N LYS A 94 5.86 -4.93 -8.43
CA LYS A 94 5.75 -6.38 -8.25
C LYS A 94 7.05 -6.94 -7.65
N LEU A 95 8.20 -6.52 -8.18
CA LEU A 95 9.49 -6.91 -7.64
C LEU A 95 9.64 -6.50 -6.17
N TRP A 96 9.14 -5.30 -5.81
CA TRP A 96 9.14 -4.84 -4.43
C TRP A 96 8.34 -5.78 -3.51
N PHE A 97 7.17 -6.28 -3.95
CA PHE A 97 6.43 -7.29 -3.20
C PHE A 97 7.24 -8.57 -3.02
N ASP A 98 7.86 -9.06 -4.09
CA ASP A 98 8.57 -10.33 -4.09
C ASP A 98 9.83 -10.31 -3.21
N GLU A 99 10.55 -9.18 -3.19
CA GLU A 99 11.81 -9.06 -2.48
C GLU A 99 11.66 -8.54 -1.04
N VAL A 100 10.72 -7.63 -0.80
CA VAL A 100 10.56 -7.00 0.52
C VAL A 100 9.68 -7.83 1.45
N LEU A 101 8.61 -8.46 0.92
CA LEU A 101 7.67 -9.25 1.71
C LEU A 101 8.18 -10.69 1.89
N THR A 102 9.27 -10.84 2.62
CA THR A 102 9.98 -12.12 2.76
C THR A 102 9.35 -13.04 3.79
N TRP A 103 9.62 -14.34 3.64
CA TRP A 103 9.35 -15.36 4.66
C TRP A 103 10.04 -15.01 5.99
N GLY A 104 9.33 -15.23 7.10
CA GLY A 104 9.85 -14.95 8.45
C GLY A 104 9.80 -13.47 8.84
N TRP A 105 9.47 -12.58 7.88
CA TRP A 105 9.25 -11.17 8.16
C TRP A 105 7.80 -10.76 7.87
N ALA A 106 7.32 -10.89 6.65
CA ALA A 106 5.94 -10.54 6.27
C ALA A 106 4.96 -11.67 6.54
N TYR A 107 5.37 -12.92 6.33
CA TYR A 107 4.52 -14.11 6.43
C TYR A 107 5.33 -15.34 6.88
N GLY A 108 4.62 -16.46 7.10
CA GLY A 108 5.23 -17.70 7.57
C GLY A 108 5.47 -17.72 9.07
N THR A 109 6.37 -18.61 9.51
CA THR A 109 6.71 -18.75 10.94
C THR A 109 7.36 -17.46 11.42
N ASP A 110 6.80 -16.84 12.47
CA ASP A 110 7.25 -15.57 13.07
C ASP A 110 7.06 -14.32 12.20
N GLY A 111 6.66 -14.47 10.93
CA GLY A 111 6.40 -13.36 10.01
C GLY A 111 5.12 -12.59 10.39
N ASN A 112 5.26 -11.43 11.02
CA ASN A 112 4.15 -10.64 11.54
C ASN A 112 4.30 -9.12 11.30
N ALA A 113 5.28 -8.71 10.50
CA ALA A 113 5.59 -7.29 10.29
C ALA A 113 4.44 -6.48 9.68
N LEU A 114 3.52 -7.13 8.97
CA LEU A 114 2.34 -6.50 8.38
C LEU A 114 1.11 -6.51 9.29
N ARG A 115 1.16 -7.21 10.41
CA ARG A 115 0.01 -7.35 11.30
C ARG A 115 -0.45 -6.00 11.86
N GLY A 116 -1.73 -5.71 11.71
CA GLY A 116 -2.34 -4.48 12.21
C GLY A 116 -1.99 -3.22 11.41
N LYS A 117 -1.42 -3.39 10.21
CA LYS A 117 -1.21 -2.29 9.27
C LYS A 117 -2.37 -2.19 8.30
N ASP A 118 -2.62 -0.98 7.85
CA ASP A 118 -3.60 -0.71 6.80
C ASP A 118 -2.87 -0.59 5.44
N LEU A 119 -3.52 -1.06 4.37
CA LEU A 119 -3.08 -0.87 3.00
C LEU A 119 -4.10 -0.02 2.24
N TRP A 120 -3.63 1.00 1.55
CA TRP A 120 -4.45 1.82 0.67
C TRP A 120 -3.91 1.81 -0.76
N LEU A 121 -4.77 1.42 -1.72
CA LEU A 121 -4.47 1.52 -3.14
C LEU A 121 -4.94 2.87 -3.70
N ALA A 122 -4.01 3.66 -4.20
CA ALA A 122 -4.26 4.90 -4.93
C ALA A 122 -3.83 4.69 -6.39
N VAL A 123 -4.72 4.12 -7.19
CA VAL A 123 -4.38 3.69 -8.55
C VAL A 123 -5.02 4.56 -9.62
N THR A 124 -4.37 4.63 -10.77
CA THR A 124 -4.87 5.31 -11.96
C THR A 124 -4.96 4.35 -13.13
N THR A 125 -5.87 4.63 -14.06
CA THR A 125 -6.06 3.84 -15.28
C THR A 125 -5.97 4.72 -16.52
N GLY A 126 -5.54 4.13 -17.63
CA GLY A 126 -5.54 4.81 -18.93
C GLY A 126 -6.91 4.85 -19.60
N GLY A 127 -7.82 3.96 -19.23
CA GLY A 127 -9.18 3.88 -19.75
C GLY A 127 -10.20 4.61 -18.87
N PRO A 128 -11.31 5.07 -19.43
CA PRO A 128 -12.40 5.66 -18.66
C PRO A 128 -13.15 4.58 -17.86
N GLN A 129 -13.86 5.01 -16.81
CA GLN A 129 -14.61 4.11 -15.94
C GLN A 129 -15.57 3.18 -16.71
N ASP A 130 -16.26 3.68 -17.72
CA ASP A 130 -17.23 2.92 -18.50
C ASP A 130 -16.60 1.78 -19.31
N SER A 131 -15.28 1.79 -19.51
CA SER A 131 -14.59 0.69 -20.18
C SER A 131 -14.45 -0.56 -19.29
N TYR A 132 -14.62 -0.42 -17.97
CA TYR A 132 -14.51 -1.50 -17.00
C TYR A 132 -15.89 -2.05 -16.61
N GLN A 133 -16.62 -2.56 -17.59
CA GLN A 133 -17.95 -3.14 -17.42
C GLN A 133 -18.06 -4.45 -18.22
N PRO A 134 -18.90 -5.39 -17.80
CA PRO A 134 -19.26 -6.56 -18.63
C PRO A 134 -19.77 -6.10 -20.00
N GLY A 135 -19.21 -6.67 -21.07
CA GLY A 135 -19.57 -6.31 -22.46
C GLY A 135 -18.88 -5.05 -22.99
N SER A 136 -18.14 -4.30 -22.18
CA SER A 136 -17.33 -3.18 -22.61
C SER A 136 -15.91 -3.59 -23.03
N TYR A 137 -15.03 -2.63 -23.36
CA TYR A 137 -13.69 -2.90 -23.90
C TYR A 137 -12.85 -3.80 -22.99
N ASN A 138 -12.83 -3.54 -21.68
CA ASN A 138 -12.06 -4.32 -20.72
C ASN A 138 -12.78 -5.58 -20.21
N ARG A 139 -14.05 -5.80 -20.58
CA ARG A 139 -14.87 -6.98 -20.30
C ARG A 139 -15.19 -7.27 -18.83
N TYR A 140 -14.37 -6.82 -17.91
CA TYR A 140 -14.50 -7.04 -16.47
C TYR A 140 -14.72 -5.71 -15.74
N VAL A 141 -15.40 -5.75 -14.61
CA VAL A 141 -15.43 -4.62 -13.66
C VAL A 141 -14.04 -4.39 -13.09
N PHE A 142 -13.75 -3.15 -12.70
CA PHE A 142 -12.42 -2.79 -12.21
C PHE A 142 -11.98 -3.65 -11.01
N ASP A 143 -12.89 -3.94 -10.09
CA ASP A 143 -12.62 -4.74 -8.88
C ASP A 143 -12.12 -6.16 -9.18
N ALA A 144 -12.39 -6.69 -10.38
CA ALA A 144 -11.85 -7.99 -10.78
C ALA A 144 -10.32 -8.02 -10.91
N PHE A 145 -9.66 -6.87 -10.93
CA PHE A 145 -8.20 -6.75 -10.99
C PHE A 145 -7.55 -6.51 -9.62
N LEU A 146 -8.34 -6.39 -8.56
CA LEU A 146 -7.85 -6.10 -7.20
C LEU A 146 -7.48 -7.33 -6.35
N PRO A 147 -7.98 -8.57 -6.60
CA PRO A 147 -7.71 -9.73 -5.75
C PRO A 147 -6.22 -9.98 -5.44
N PRO A 148 -5.24 -9.73 -6.34
CA PRO A 148 -3.84 -9.89 -6.01
C PRO A 148 -3.36 -8.98 -4.87
N TYR A 149 -3.92 -7.77 -4.75
CA TYR A 149 -3.59 -6.84 -3.66
C TYR A 149 -4.28 -7.22 -2.36
N GLU A 150 -5.54 -7.68 -2.45
CA GLU A 150 -6.30 -8.13 -1.29
C GLU A 150 -5.69 -9.39 -0.66
N GLN A 151 -5.08 -10.25 -1.50
CA GLN A 151 -4.44 -11.48 -1.04
C GLN A 151 -3.03 -11.23 -0.48
N THR A 152 -2.34 -10.17 -0.91
CA THR A 152 -1.01 -9.80 -0.41
C THR A 152 -1.10 -9.15 0.97
#